data_430c9f35eef06e85a8b9e1c3b84eff03
#
_entry.id   430c9f35eef06e85a8b9e1c3b84eff03
#
_cell.length_a   1.000
_cell.length_b   1.000
_cell.length_c   1.000
_cell.angle_alpha   90.00
_cell.angle_beta   90.00
_cell.angle_gamma   90.00
#
_symmetry.space_group_name_H-M   'P 1'
#
loop_
_entity.id
_entity.type
_entity.pdbx_description
1 polymer ?
#
loop_
_entity_poly.entity_id
_entity_poly.type
_entity_poly.pdbx_seq_one_letter_code
_entity_poly.pdbx_strand_id
1 'polypeptide(L)'
;DGALALQRQHGFTHADIERVHLGVYQPTLDIAPHVDPQTADQARFSLHFMVATALVHGSVRLSAFDPDRLNDPATRSLMQRMEKALDPDVDAAFPGRRGARVAITLRNGTQLQHLQPDRKGDPELPLTDDDLEGKLMELAGPVIGEKASRELLARIWQLHKSTELP
;
A
#
# COMPACT_ATOMS: atom_id res chain seq x y z
N ASP A 1 -0.05 -1.69 -4.37
CA ASP A 1 0.84 -1.93 -5.51
C ASP A 1 0.06 -1.73 -6.82
N GLY A 2 -0.98 -2.53 -7.13
CA GLY A 2 -1.72 -2.49 -8.40
C GLY A 2 -2.30 -1.12 -8.75
N ALA A 3 -2.89 -0.40 -7.79
CA ALA A 3 -3.42 0.95 -8.01
C ALA A 3 -2.32 1.95 -8.41
N LEU A 4 -1.18 1.90 -7.73
CA LEU A 4 -0.02 2.73 -8.07
C LEU A 4 0.62 2.33 -9.41
N ALA A 5 0.57 1.05 -9.79
CA ALA A 5 1.02 0.61 -11.10
C ALA A 5 0.18 1.24 -12.21
N LEU A 6 -1.16 1.19 -12.08
CA LEU A 6 -2.07 1.87 -13.02
C LEU A 6 -1.82 3.38 -13.10
N GLN A 7 -1.67 4.03 -11.94
CA GLN A 7 -1.42 5.47 -11.90
C GLN A 7 -0.13 5.87 -12.63
N ARG A 8 0.96 5.13 -12.39
CA ARG A 8 2.24 5.38 -13.07
C ARG A 8 2.18 5.11 -14.56
N GLN A 9 1.49 4.03 -14.96
CA GLN A 9 1.39 3.62 -16.36
C GLN A 9 0.56 4.61 -17.20
N HIS A 10 -0.50 5.17 -16.63
CA HIS A 10 -1.49 5.98 -17.36
C HIS A 10 -1.47 7.47 -17.03
N GLY A 11 -0.67 7.91 -16.03
CA GLY A 11 -0.42 9.31 -15.72
C GLY A 11 -1.62 10.09 -15.16
N PHE A 12 -2.65 9.42 -14.63
CA PHE A 12 -3.81 10.07 -14.01
C PHE A 12 -3.53 10.45 -12.55
N THR A 13 -4.32 11.39 -12.03
CA THR A 13 -4.32 11.78 -10.62
C THR A 13 -5.57 11.27 -9.90
N HIS A 14 -5.60 11.34 -8.58
CA HIS A 14 -6.80 10.99 -7.79
C HIS A 14 -8.03 11.83 -8.15
N ALA A 15 -7.83 13.06 -8.67
CA ALA A 15 -8.92 13.95 -9.09
C ALA A 15 -9.64 13.43 -10.34
N ASP A 16 -8.92 12.71 -11.22
CA ASP A 16 -9.47 12.15 -12.45
C ASP A 16 -10.30 10.88 -12.22
N ILE A 17 -10.23 10.29 -11.02
CA ILE A 17 -10.93 9.04 -10.72
C ILE A 17 -12.40 9.28 -10.45
N GLU A 18 -13.27 8.55 -11.15
CA GLU A 18 -14.70 8.49 -10.89
C GLU A 18 -15.04 7.36 -9.90
N ARG A 19 -14.50 6.15 -10.15
CA ARG A 19 -14.77 4.96 -9.33
C ARG A 19 -13.54 4.05 -9.26
N VAL A 20 -13.40 3.36 -8.11
CA VAL A 20 -12.42 2.27 -7.93
C VAL A 20 -13.16 1.02 -7.48
N HIS A 21 -12.87 -0.10 -8.12
CA HIS A 21 -13.33 -1.42 -7.71
C HIS A 21 -12.14 -2.31 -7.33
N LEU A 22 -12.23 -2.96 -6.16
CA LEU A 22 -11.19 -3.83 -5.61
C LEU A 22 -11.73 -5.25 -5.55
N GLY A 23 -11.27 -6.13 -6.44
CA GLY A 23 -11.51 -7.56 -6.41
C GLY A 23 -10.46 -8.27 -5.55
N VAL A 24 -10.89 -8.95 -4.50
CA VAL A 24 -10.00 -9.60 -3.51
C VAL A 24 -10.48 -11.00 -3.14
N TYR A 25 -9.65 -11.77 -2.44
CA TYR A 25 -10.01 -13.08 -1.90
C TYR A 25 -10.75 -12.94 -0.55
N GLN A 26 -11.55 -13.95 -0.18
CA GLN A 26 -12.46 -13.90 0.97
C GLN A 26 -11.79 -13.50 2.29
N PRO A 27 -10.65 -14.08 2.72
CA PRO A 27 -10.00 -13.66 3.97
C PRO A 27 -9.65 -12.16 4.02
N THR A 28 -9.41 -11.49 2.89
CA THR A 28 -9.17 -10.05 2.86
C THR A 28 -10.44 -9.27 3.24
N LEU A 29 -11.61 -9.71 2.77
CA LEU A 29 -12.88 -9.09 3.13
C LEU A 29 -13.18 -9.22 4.63
N ASP A 30 -12.83 -10.37 5.21
CA ASP A 30 -13.06 -10.67 6.62
C ASP A 30 -12.12 -9.86 7.54
N ILE A 31 -10.83 -9.76 7.16
CA ILE A 31 -9.80 -9.08 7.97
C ILE A 31 -9.88 -7.55 7.83
N ALA A 32 -10.27 -7.04 6.67
CA ALA A 32 -10.32 -5.60 6.39
C ALA A 32 -11.78 -5.09 6.21
N PRO A 33 -12.63 -5.16 7.25
CA PRO A 33 -14.05 -4.84 7.13
C PRO A 33 -14.32 -3.33 6.99
N HIS A 34 -13.42 -2.47 7.47
CA HIS A 34 -13.67 -1.04 7.59
C HIS A 34 -13.69 -0.35 6.22
N VAL A 35 -14.80 0.28 5.87
CA VAL A 35 -14.95 1.10 4.65
C VAL A 35 -14.75 2.58 4.94
N ASP A 36 -15.07 3.03 6.17
CA ASP A 36 -14.92 4.41 6.64
C ASP A 36 -14.24 4.42 8.03
N PRO A 37 -12.93 4.16 8.11
CA PRO A 37 -12.21 4.09 9.38
C PRO A 37 -12.15 5.44 10.08
N GLN A 38 -12.41 5.46 11.40
CA GLN A 38 -12.38 6.65 12.24
C GLN A 38 -11.11 6.73 13.10
N THR A 39 -10.35 5.65 13.20
CA THR A 39 -9.13 5.58 13.99
C THR A 39 -7.98 5.00 13.17
N ALA A 40 -6.75 5.23 13.61
CA ALA A 40 -5.54 4.65 13.00
C ALA A 40 -5.61 3.12 12.95
N ASP A 41 -6.14 2.48 14.00
CA ASP A 41 -6.26 1.02 14.03
C ASP A 41 -7.28 0.51 13.02
N GLN A 42 -8.43 1.15 12.88
CA GLN A 42 -9.40 0.81 11.84
C GLN A 42 -8.82 1.05 10.44
N ALA A 43 -8.04 2.12 10.25
CA ALA A 43 -7.44 2.47 8.97
C ALA A 43 -6.43 1.40 8.49
N ARG A 44 -5.69 0.76 9.41
CA ARG A 44 -4.79 -0.37 9.10
C ARG A 44 -5.54 -1.58 8.55
N PHE A 45 -6.83 -1.71 8.86
CA PHE A 45 -7.72 -2.76 8.37
C PHE A 45 -8.81 -2.20 7.44
N SER A 46 -8.44 -1.23 6.60
CA SER A 46 -9.31 -0.62 5.60
C SER A 46 -8.63 -0.59 4.23
N LEU A 47 -9.09 -1.42 3.30
CA LEU A 47 -8.63 -1.36 1.91
C LEU A 47 -8.97 -0.02 1.26
N HIS A 48 -10.15 0.56 1.57
CA HIS A 48 -10.56 1.86 1.06
C HIS A 48 -9.54 2.93 1.45
N PHE A 49 -9.19 3.01 2.73
CA PHE A 49 -8.21 3.98 3.22
C PHE A 49 -6.82 3.75 2.61
N MET A 50 -6.33 2.51 2.63
CA MET A 50 -4.99 2.18 2.14
C MET A 50 -4.82 2.49 0.64
N VAL A 51 -5.82 2.14 -0.18
CA VAL A 51 -5.75 2.38 -1.63
C VAL A 51 -5.98 3.86 -1.95
N ALA A 52 -6.92 4.53 -1.27
CA ALA A 52 -7.14 5.97 -1.45
C ALA A 52 -5.89 6.77 -1.06
N THR A 53 -5.29 6.49 0.10
CA THR A 53 -4.05 7.12 0.55
C THR A 53 -2.91 6.90 -0.46
N ALA A 54 -2.75 5.69 -0.99
CA ALA A 54 -1.75 5.40 -2.00
C ALA A 54 -1.95 6.24 -3.26
N LEU A 55 -3.19 6.34 -3.78
CA LEU A 55 -3.51 7.10 -4.98
C LEU A 55 -3.39 8.63 -4.80
N VAL A 56 -3.66 9.14 -3.60
CA VAL A 56 -3.58 10.58 -3.28
C VAL A 56 -2.14 11.00 -2.98
N HIS A 57 -1.42 10.20 -2.18
CA HIS A 57 -0.11 10.58 -1.63
C HIS A 57 1.07 9.79 -2.23
N GLY A 58 0.82 8.86 -3.15
CA GLY A 58 1.85 8.06 -3.83
C GLY A 58 2.41 6.90 -2.99
N SER A 59 2.07 6.82 -1.70
CA SER A 59 2.53 5.75 -0.80
C SER A 59 1.65 5.64 0.43
N VAL A 60 1.79 4.51 1.15
CA VAL A 60 1.23 4.33 2.49
C VAL A 60 2.39 4.09 3.43
N ARG A 61 2.74 5.09 4.21
CA ARG A 61 3.82 5.10 5.18
C ARG A 61 3.25 5.27 6.60
N LEU A 62 4.11 5.28 7.60
CA LEU A 62 3.69 5.40 9.00
C LEU A 62 2.86 6.67 9.24
N SER A 63 3.27 7.79 8.63
CA SER A 63 2.57 9.07 8.69
C SER A 63 1.16 9.06 8.07
N ALA A 64 0.80 8.04 7.29
CA ALA A 64 -0.57 7.91 6.77
C ALA A 64 -1.62 7.77 7.87
N PHE A 65 -1.21 7.29 9.04
CA PHE A 65 -2.08 7.05 10.19
C PHE A 65 -2.11 8.20 11.19
N ASP A 66 -1.39 9.28 10.92
CA ASP A 66 -1.47 10.51 11.71
C ASP A 66 -2.85 11.17 11.55
N PRO A 67 -3.36 11.90 12.56
CA PRO A 67 -4.70 12.47 12.54
C PRO A 67 -5.00 13.32 11.31
N ASP A 68 -4.05 14.13 10.85
CA ASP A 68 -4.22 15.02 9.69
C ASP A 68 -4.35 14.20 8.40
N ARG A 69 -3.57 13.13 8.26
CA ARG A 69 -3.62 12.23 7.10
C ARG A 69 -4.86 11.34 7.12
N LEU A 70 -5.23 10.85 8.30
CA LEU A 70 -6.44 10.05 8.49
C LEU A 70 -7.70 10.83 8.07
N ASN A 71 -7.71 12.15 8.28
CA ASN A 71 -8.82 13.04 7.96
C ASN A 71 -8.61 13.86 6.68
N ASP A 72 -7.60 13.53 5.87
CA ASP A 72 -7.35 14.23 4.61
C ASP A 72 -8.57 14.20 3.69
N PRO A 73 -9.10 15.39 3.28
CA PRO A 73 -10.35 15.46 2.49
C PRO A 73 -10.27 14.74 1.15
N ALA A 74 -9.11 14.75 0.47
CA ALA A 74 -8.95 14.09 -0.81
C ALA A 74 -9.02 12.56 -0.67
N THR A 75 -8.34 12.02 0.34
CA THR A 75 -8.39 10.60 0.69
C THR A 75 -9.82 10.19 1.05
N ARG A 76 -10.49 10.92 1.94
CA ARG A 76 -11.87 10.65 2.35
C ARG A 76 -12.86 10.70 1.18
N SER A 77 -12.74 11.71 0.30
CA SER A 77 -13.56 11.81 -0.90
C SER A 77 -13.35 10.65 -1.87
N LEU A 78 -12.11 10.19 -2.04
CA LEU A 78 -11.82 9.05 -2.91
C LEU A 78 -12.39 7.75 -2.33
N MET A 79 -12.27 7.53 -1.02
CA MET A 79 -12.84 6.35 -0.34
C MET A 79 -14.33 6.16 -0.62
N GLN A 80 -15.11 7.25 -0.68
CA GLN A 80 -16.56 7.20 -0.96
C GLN A 80 -16.90 6.71 -2.38
N ARG A 81 -15.93 6.68 -3.27
CA ARG A 81 -16.04 6.22 -4.67
C ARG A 81 -15.45 4.84 -4.89
N MET A 82 -15.19 4.12 -3.80
CA MET A 82 -14.56 2.81 -3.83
C MET A 82 -15.52 1.73 -3.37
N GLU A 83 -15.39 0.56 -3.98
CA GLU A 83 -16.05 -0.66 -3.53
C GLU A 83 -15.07 -1.82 -3.52
N LYS A 84 -15.31 -2.79 -2.66
CA LYS A 84 -14.56 -4.04 -2.60
C LYS A 84 -15.52 -5.22 -2.68
N ALA A 85 -15.13 -6.25 -3.41
CA ALA A 85 -15.91 -7.48 -3.56
C ALA A 85 -15.00 -8.69 -3.68
N LEU A 86 -15.59 -9.86 -3.50
CA LEU A 86 -14.95 -11.13 -3.84
C LEU A 86 -14.68 -11.17 -5.36
N ASP A 87 -13.44 -11.47 -5.73
CA ASP A 87 -13.09 -11.80 -7.11
C ASP A 87 -12.84 -13.32 -7.17
N PRO A 88 -13.65 -14.08 -7.92
CA PRO A 88 -13.55 -15.54 -7.92
C PRO A 88 -12.19 -16.07 -8.38
N ASP A 89 -11.53 -15.40 -9.35
CA ASP A 89 -10.23 -15.82 -9.86
C ASP A 89 -9.12 -15.58 -8.82
N VAL A 90 -9.20 -14.43 -8.14
CA VAL A 90 -8.27 -14.06 -7.06
C VAL A 90 -8.45 -14.97 -5.86
N ASP A 91 -9.70 -15.28 -5.51
CA ASP A 91 -10.03 -16.19 -4.41
C ASP A 91 -9.58 -17.62 -4.68
N ALA A 92 -9.79 -18.13 -5.89
CA ALA A 92 -9.35 -19.47 -6.29
C ALA A 92 -7.82 -19.64 -6.26
N ALA A 93 -7.06 -18.56 -6.40
CA ALA A 93 -5.59 -18.59 -6.30
C ALA A 93 -5.08 -18.62 -4.84
N PHE A 94 -5.92 -18.26 -3.87
CA PHE A 94 -5.57 -18.30 -2.45
C PHE A 94 -5.55 -19.76 -1.94
N PRO A 95 -4.65 -20.17 -1.03
CA PRO A 95 -3.60 -19.38 -0.36
C PRO A 95 -2.27 -19.29 -1.14
N GLY A 96 -2.14 -19.95 -2.29
CA GLY A 96 -0.90 -20.00 -3.08
C GLY A 96 -0.46 -18.61 -3.56
N ARG A 97 -1.41 -17.75 -3.91
CA ARG A 97 -1.19 -16.32 -4.20
C ARG A 97 -2.11 -15.46 -3.37
N ARG A 98 -1.67 -14.23 -3.06
CA ARG A 98 -2.41 -13.26 -2.25
C ARG A 98 -2.58 -11.95 -3.02
N GLY A 99 -3.12 -12.10 -4.22
CA GLY A 99 -3.28 -11.00 -5.15
C GLY A 99 -4.53 -10.14 -4.92
N ALA A 100 -4.70 -9.17 -5.82
CA ALA A 100 -5.89 -8.35 -5.93
C ALA A 100 -6.07 -7.86 -7.37
N ARG A 101 -7.30 -7.67 -7.79
CA ARG A 101 -7.65 -6.98 -9.03
C ARG A 101 -8.09 -5.57 -8.70
N VAL A 102 -7.53 -4.58 -9.39
CA VAL A 102 -7.91 -3.18 -9.26
C VAL A 102 -8.49 -2.73 -10.59
N ALA A 103 -9.73 -2.23 -10.57
CA ALA A 103 -10.33 -1.56 -11.73
C ALA A 103 -10.62 -0.10 -11.37
N ILE A 104 -10.22 0.82 -12.24
CA ILE A 104 -10.40 2.26 -12.07
C ILE A 104 -11.14 2.81 -13.28
N THR A 105 -12.25 3.49 -13.02
CA THR A 105 -12.95 4.27 -14.03
C THR A 105 -12.59 5.73 -13.84
N LEU A 106 -12.09 6.37 -14.90
CA LEU A 106 -11.78 7.79 -14.91
C LEU A 106 -13.02 8.60 -15.32
N ARG A 107 -13.08 9.86 -14.91
CA ARG A 107 -14.18 10.80 -15.22
C ARG A 107 -14.42 11.03 -16.72
N ASN A 108 -13.41 10.76 -17.54
CA ASN A 108 -13.53 10.79 -19.02
C ASN A 108 -14.09 9.49 -19.62
N GLY A 109 -14.51 8.53 -18.78
CA GLY A 109 -15.05 7.23 -19.18
C GLY A 109 -13.99 6.15 -19.44
N THR A 110 -12.69 6.47 -19.36
CA THR A 110 -11.63 5.46 -19.53
C THR A 110 -11.69 4.43 -18.40
N GLN A 111 -11.67 3.15 -18.76
CA GLN A 111 -11.62 2.05 -17.81
C GLN A 111 -10.23 1.40 -17.84
N LEU A 112 -9.62 1.30 -16.68
CA LEU A 112 -8.28 0.73 -16.47
C LEU A 112 -8.40 -0.45 -15.51
N GLN A 113 -7.64 -1.51 -15.76
CA GLN A 113 -7.63 -2.69 -14.89
C GLN A 113 -6.22 -3.23 -14.74
N HIS A 114 -5.90 -3.71 -13.52
CA HIS A 114 -4.65 -4.37 -13.21
C HIS A 114 -4.90 -5.54 -12.27
N LEU A 115 -4.37 -6.70 -12.62
CA LEU A 115 -4.26 -7.84 -11.70
C LEU A 115 -2.87 -7.80 -11.07
N GLN A 116 -2.82 -7.62 -9.76
CA GLN A 116 -1.61 -7.75 -8.96
C GLN A 116 -1.62 -9.15 -8.32
N PRO A 117 -0.89 -10.13 -8.86
CA PRO A 117 -0.96 -11.50 -8.36
C PRO A 117 -0.24 -11.69 -7.03
N ASP A 118 0.85 -10.95 -6.80
CA ASP A 118 1.74 -11.12 -5.66
C ASP A 118 1.93 -9.77 -4.96
N ARG A 119 2.14 -9.78 -3.65
CA ARG A 119 2.38 -8.56 -2.86
C ARG A 119 3.85 -8.17 -2.93
N LYS A 120 4.13 -6.88 -2.95
CA LYS A 120 5.50 -6.39 -2.79
C LYS A 120 6.08 -6.87 -1.45
N GLY A 121 7.21 -7.58 -1.52
CA GLY A 121 7.84 -8.25 -0.39
C GLY A 121 7.63 -9.77 -0.33
N ASP A 122 6.74 -10.33 -1.17
CA ASP A 122 6.68 -11.78 -1.38
C ASP A 122 7.89 -12.25 -2.23
N PRO A 123 8.28 -13.53 -2.19
CA PRO A 123 9.42 -14.03 -2.97
C PRO A 123 9.32 -13.76 -4.48
N GLU A 124 8.10 -13.74 -5.02
CA GLU A 124 7.82 -13.48 -6.44
C GLU A 124 7.92 -11.99 -6.79
N LEU A 125 7.86 -11.10 -5.80
CA LEU A 125 7.98 -9.65 -5.97
C LEU A 125 8.79 -9.05 -4.79
N PRO A 126 10.11 -9.32 -4.72
CA PRO A 126 10.93 -8.94 -3.57
C PRO A 126 11.05 -7.42 -3.43
N LEU A 127 11.33 -6.97 -2.21
CA LEU A 127 11.75 -5.59 -1.97
C LEU A 127 13.14 -5.36 -2.53
N THR A 128 13.37 -4.15 -3.05
CA THR A 128 14.70 -3.69 -3.42
C THR A 128 15.48 -3.25 -2.17
N ASP A 129 16.80 -3.14 -2.30
CA ASP A 129 17.65 -2.59 -1.24
C ASP A 129 17.19 -1.18 -0.84
N ASP A 130 16.85 -0.33 -1.82
CA ASP A 130 16.31 1.02 -1.58
C ASP A 130 14.99 1.00 -0.78
N ASP A 131 14.12 0.02 -1.03
CA ASP A 131 12.88 -0.14 -0.25
C ASP A 131 13.18 -0.48 1.22
N LEU A 132 14.15 -1.36 1.45
CA LEU A 132 14.56 -1.79 2.79
C LEU A 132 15.26 -0.65 3.54
N GLU A 133 16.20 0.03 2.87
CA GLU A 133 16.92 1.20 3.41
C GLU A 133 15.95 2.34 3.74
N GLY A 134 15.05 2.67 2.80
CA GLY A 134 14.03 3.69 3.01
C GLY A 134 13.14 3.39 4.21
N LYS A 135 12.76 2.13 4.41
CA LYS A 135 11.97 1.70 5.56
C LYS A 135 12.75 1.84 6.86
N LEU A 136 14.02 1.43 6.89
CA LEU A 136 14.86 1.59 8.06
C LEU A 136 15.01 3.06 8.44
N MET A 137 15.32 3.92 7.47
CA MET A 137 15.49 5.35 7.70
C MET A 137 14.21 6.03 8.20
N GLU A 138 13.05 5.63 7.67
CA GLU A 138 11.75 6.13 8.14
C GLU A 138 11.46 5.78 9.61
N LEU A 139 11.81 4.55 10.01
CA LEU A 139 11.50 4.05 11.35
C LEU A 139 12.55 4.46 12.39
N ALA A 140 13.82 4.35 12.04
CA ALA A 140 14.94 4.62 12.96
C ALA A 140 15.30 6.12 13.04
N GLY A 141 15.20 6.84 11.93
CA GLY A 141 15.59 8.26 11.84
C GLY A 141 14.98 9.15 12.91
N PRO A 142 13.65 9.12 13.14
CA PRO A 142 13.00 9.90 14.20
C PRO A 142 13.40 9.50 15.62
N VAL A 143 13.90 8.27 15.83
CA VAL A 143 14.20 7.72 17.15
C VAL A 143 15.65 7.95 17.54
N ILE A 144 16.60 7.61 16.65
CA ILE A 144 18.05 7.65 16.95
C ILE A 144 18.80 8.72 16.14
N GLY A 145 18.09 9.46 15.28
CA GLY A 145 18.66 10.46 14.40
C GLY A 145 19.20 9.88 13.10
N GLU A 146 19.26 10.72 12.07
CA GLU A 146 19.61 10.30 10.70
C GLU A 146 21.03 9.71 10.60
N LYS A 147 22.02 10.34 11.27
CA LYS A 147 23.40 9.89 11.26
C LYS A 147 23.54 8.49 11.86
N ALA A 148 22.99 8.26 13.05
CA ALA A 148 23.05 6.96 13.72
C ALA A 148 22.29 5.89 12.92
N SER A 149 21.18 6.25 12.28
CA SER A 149 20.42 5.34 11.41
C SER A 149 21.24 4.91 10.19
N ARG A 150 21.99 5.82 9.55
CA ARG A 150 22.89 5.50 8.44
C ARG A 150 24.06 4.61 8.88
N GLU A 151 24.63 4.88 10.05
CA GLU A 151 25.69 4.04 10.63
C GLU A 151 25.17 2.64 10.93
N LEU A 152 23.98 2.53 11.53
CA LEU A 152 23.31 1.25 11.77
C LEU A 152 23.06 0.49 10.47
N LEU A 153 22.53 1.16 9.45
CA LEU A 153 22.28 0.58 8.14
C LEU A 153 23.56 0.00 7.52
N ALA A 154 24.65 0.77 7.54
CA ALA A 154 25.95 0.33 7.02
C ALA A 154 26.47 -0.92 7.76
N ARG A 155 26.26 -1.00 9.09
CA ARG A 155 26.63 -2.19 9.90
C ARG A 155 25.76 -3.39 9.55
N ILE A 156 24.46 -3.21 9.37
CA ILE A 156 23.53 -4.28 8.98
C ILE A 156 23.95 -4.89 7.63
N TRP A 157 24.30 -4.08 6.64
CA TRP A 157 24.76 -4.55 5.33
C TRP A 157 26.09 -5.31 5.39
N GLN A 158 26.94 -5.06 6.41
CA GLN A 158 28.19 -5.77 6.63
C GLN A 158 28.06 -6.98 7.58
N LEU A 159 26.86 -7.25 8.12
CA LEU A 159 26.67 -8.26 9.17
C LEU A 159 27.17 -9.65 8.77
N HIS A 160 26.98 -10.03 7.49
CA HIS A 160 27.45 -11.30 6.93
C HIS A 160 28.98 -11.48 6.94
N LYS A 161 29.73 -10.38 7.13
CA LYS A 161 31.21 -10.38 7.23
C LYS A 161 31.69 -10.27 8.69
N SER A 162 30.79 -10.04 9.62
CA SER A 162 31.14 -9.84 11.04
C SER A 162 31.29 -11.20 11.72
N THR A 163 32.32 -11.31 12.56
CA THR A 163 32.54 -12.47 13.44
C THR A 163 31.82 -12.32 14.77
N GLU A 164 31.37 -11.11 15.10
CA GLU A 164 30.61 -10.78 16.31
C GLU A 164 29.35 -10.00 15.94
N LEU A 165 28.29 -10.17 16.71
CA LEU A 165 27.08 -9.37 16.58
C LEU A 165 27.33 -7.95 17.11
N PRO A 166 26.71 -6.93 16.48
CA PRO A 166 26.86 -5.54 16.88
C PRO A 166 26.24 -5.22 18.25
#